data_bfd9837dfa4141f76a4672cc7972b7cf
#
_entry.id   bfd9837dfa4141f76a4672cc7972b7cf
#
_cell.length_a   1.000
_cell.length_b   1.000
_cell.length_c   1.000
_cell.angle_alpha   90.00
_cell.angle_beta   90.00
_cell.angle_gamma   90.00
#
_symmetry.space_group_name_H-M   'P 1'
#
loop_
_entity.id
_entity.type
_entity.pdbx_description
1 polymer ?
#
loop_
_entity_poly.entity_id
_entity_poly.type
_entity_poly.pdbx_seq_one_letter_code
_entity_poly.pdbx_strand_id
1 'polypeptide(L)'
;LMAGATGQGKSVGINAILTSIIYKKHPAEVKFVLVDPKKIELSIFNKIERHYLAKLPESDDAIIIENDKVINTLNSLCREMDKRYELLKDAMTRNIKEYNEKFISRKLNPENGHTFLPYIVLVIDEFADLIMTAGKEVETPLARLAQLSRAVGIHLIIATQRPSVNVITGLIK
;
A
#
# COMPACT_ATOMS: atom_id res chain seq x y z
N LEU A 1 9.42 -1.98 7.58
CA LEU A 1 9.13 -3.15 8.38
C LEU A 1 9.06 -2.76 9.85
N MET A 2 7.98 -3.16 10.54
CA MET A 2 7.79 -2.93 11.97
C MET A 2 7.59 -4.28 12.68
N ALA A 3 8.31 -4.52 13.77
CA ALA A 3 8.16 -5.74 14.55
C ALA A 3 8.04 -5.39 16.03
N GLY A 4 7.14 -6.08 16.73
CA GLY A 4 6.96 -5.91 18.16
C GLY A 4 5.89 -6.84 18.70
N ALA A 5 6.12 -7.42 19.86
CA ALA A 5 5.13 -8.26 20.54
C ALA A 5 3.93 -7.44 21.01
N THR A 6 2.86 -8.11 21.39
CA THR A 6 1.67 -7.47 21.96
C THR A 6 2.07 -6.55 23.12
N GLY A 7 1.56 -5.33 23.12
CA GLY A 7 1.88 -4.32 24.16
C GLY A 7 3.18 -3.53 23.93
N GLN A 8 3.97 -3.81 22.87
CA GLN A 8 5.21 -3.08 22.58
C GLN A 8 5.03 -1.86 21.65
N GLY A 9 3.81 -1.40 21.48
CA GLY A 9 3.53 -0.16 20.76
C GLY A 9 3.49 -0.27 19.23
N LYS A 10 3.48 -1.49 18.63
CA LYS A 10 3.36 -1.70 17.17
C LYS A 10 2.15 -0.95 16.60
N SER A 11 0.97 -1.19 17.15
CA SER A 11 -0.28 -0.55 16.71
C SER A 11 -0.27 0.95 16.93
N VAL A 12 0.27 1.40 18.06
CA VAL A 12 0.46 2.84 18.34
C VAL A 12 1.37 3.48 17.30
N GLY A 13 2.46 2.80 16.92
CA GLY A 13 3.38 3.26 15.88
C GLY A 13 2.71 3.37 14.51
N ILE A 14 1.93 2.36 14.10
CA ILE A 14 1.18 2.39 12.84
C ILE A 14 0.18 3.54 12.85
N ASN A 15 -0.62 3.65 13.93
CA ASN A 15 -1.62 4.70 14.07
C ASN A 15 -0.98 6.10 14.04
N ALA A 16 0.16 6.29 14.70
CA ALA A 16 0.88 7.56 14.68
C ALA A 16 1.35 7.94 13.26
N ILE A 17 1.89 6.96 12.50
CA ILE A 17 2.32 7.18 11.11
C ILE A 17 1.13 7.55 10.23
N LEU A 18 0.05 6.76 10.26
CA LEU A 18 -1.15 7.00 9.44
C LEU A 18 -1.79 8.34 9.76
N THR A 19 -1.99 8.64 11.04
CA THR A 19 -2.56 9.91 11.49
C THR A 19 -1.67 11.09 11.06
N SER A 20 -0.35 10.97 11.15
CA SER A 20 0.57 12.01 10.71
C SER A 20 0.49 12.29 9.20
N ILE A 21 0.28 11.25 8.39
CA ILE A 21 0.09 11.38 6.94
C ILE A 21 -1.27 12.05 6.66
N ILE A 22 -2.35 11.58 7.29
CA ILE A 22 -3.70 12.14 7.13
C ILE A 22 -3.72 13.63 7.50
N TYR A 23 -3.01 13.99 8.57
CA TYR A 23 -2.93 15.39 9.01
C TYR A 23 -2.22 16.31 8.02
N LYS A 24 -1.24 15.79 7.26
CA LYS A 24 -0.39 16.58 6.36
C LYS A 24 -0.77 16.50 4.89
N LYS A 25 -1.55 15.49 4.47
CA LYS A 25 -1.82 15.20 3.06
C LYS A 25 -3.29 15.15 2.75
N HIS A 26 -3.65 15.80 1.65
CA HIS A 26 -5.02 15.75 1.16
C HIS A 26 -5.36 14.36 0.57
N PRO A 27 -6.64 13.89 0.65
CA PRO A 27 -7.03 12.59 0.09
C PRO A 27 -6.75 12.41 -1.41
N ALA A 28 -6.62 13.51 -2.15
CA ALA A 28 -6.22 13.47 -3.56
C ALA A 28 -4.72 13.17 -3.75
N GLU A 29 -3.89 13.36 -2.72
CA GLU A 29 -2.44 13.15 -2.78
C GLU A 29 -2.01 11.77 -2.26
N VAL A 30 -2.83 11.15 -1.38
CA VAL A 30 -2.50 9.85 -0.76
C VAL A 30 -3.73 8.99 -0.58
N LYS A 31 -3.55 7.69 -0.85
CA LYS A 31 -4.53 6.64 -0.57
C LYS A 31 -3.91 5.54 0.27
N PHE A 32 -4.69 4.95 1.15
CA PHE A 32 -4.29 3.81 1.96
C PHE A 32 -5.00 2.54 1.50
N VAL A 33 -4.26 1.44 1.48
CA VAL A 33 -4.78 0.08 1.35
C VAL A 33 -4.47 -0.61 2.67
N LEU A 34 -5.49 -0.94 3.43
CA LEU A 34 -5.36 -1.47 4.78
C LEU A 34 -5.72 -2.97 4.81
N VAL A 35 -4.80 -3.76 5.34
CA VAL A 35 -4.94 -5.21 5.52
C VAL A 35 -4.83 -5.52 7.01
N ASP A 36 -5.92 -5.99 7.60
CA ASP A 36 -6.02 -6.35 9.02
C ASP A 36 -6.77 -7.68 9.17
N PRO A 37 -6.05 -8.82 9.14
CA PRO A 37 -6.67 -10.14 9.25
C PRO A 37 -7.48 -10.34 10.54
N LYS A 38 -7.22 -9.55 11.58
CA LYS A 38 -7.86 -9.67 12.90
C LYS A 38 -9.03 -8.72 13.13
N LYS A 39 -9.27 -7.75 12.24
CA LYS A 39 -10.31 -6.70 12.37
C LYS A 39 -10.22 -5.85 13.66
N ILE A 40 -9.05 -5.67 14.20
CA ILE A 40 -8.90 -5.01 15.51
C ILE A 40 -8.19 -3.67 15.39
N GLU A 41 -6.98 -3.68 14.85
CA GLU A 41 -6.04 -2.58 14.97
C GLU A 41 -6.32 -1.42 14.00
N LEU A 42 -6.76 -1.73 12.78
CA LEU A 42 -7.00 -0.75 11.73
C LEU A 42 -8.46 -0.32 11.60
N SER A 43 -9.38 -0.92 12.35
CA SER A 43 -10.84 -0.68 12.26
C SER A 43 -11.22 0.79 12.50
N ILE A 44 -10.45 1.53 13.29
CA ILE A 44 -10.66 2.95 13.53
C ILE A 44 -10.63 3.80 12.24
N PHE A 45 -9.88 3.34 11.22
CA PHE A 45 -9.73 4.03 9.94
C PHE A 45 -10.92 3.82 8.99
N ASN A 46 -11.90 2.97 9.32
CA ASN A 46 -13.15 2.88 8.53
C ASN A 46 -13.87 4.23 8.42
N LYS A 47 -13.71 5.11 9.41
CA LYS A 47 -14.30 6.45 9.39
C LYS A 47 -13.84 7.33 8.23
N ILE A 48 -12.67 7.03 7.66
CA ILE A 48 -12.10 7.79 6.54
C ILE A 48 -12.19 7.05 5.20
N GLU A 49 -12.98 5.97 5.13
CA GLU A 49 -13.12 5.10 3.97
C GLU A 49 -13.32 5.88 2.67
N ARG A 50 -14.31 6.78 2.65
CA ARG A 50 -14.73 7.50 1.44
C ARG A 50 -13.64 8.40 0.84
N HIS A 51 -12.69 8.83 1.66
CA HIS A 51 -11.71 9.84 1.24
C HIS A 51 -10.32 9.24 1.06
N TYR A 52 -9.86 8.44 2.00
CA TYR A 52 -8.47 7.99 2.05
C TYR A 52 -8.27 6.52 1.69
N LEU A 53 -9.28 5.64 1.86
CA LEU A 53 -9.07 4.22 1.58
C LEU A 53 -9.30 3.90 0.11
N ALA A 54 -8.39 3.12 -0.44
CA ALA A 54 -8.55 2.47 -1.74
C ALA A 54 -8.95 1.01 -1.51
N LYS A 55 -10.03 0.59 -2.16
CA LYS A 55 -10.55 -0.78 -2.08
C LYS A 55 -10.80 -1.34 -3.48
N LEU A 56 -10.92 -2.64 -3.58
CA LEU A 56 -11.36 -3.29 -4.80
C LEU A 56 -12.83 -2.92 -5.10
N PRO A 57 -13.21 -2.74 -6.36
CA PRO A 57 -14.58 -2.35 -6.74
C PRO A 57 -15.67 -3.26 -6.19
N GLU A 58 -15.36 -4.56 -6.03
CA GLU A 58 -16.27 -5.59 -5.56
C GLU A 58 -16.22 -5.83 -4.04
N SER A 59 -15.45 -5.02 -3.29
CA SER A 59 -15.32 -5.20 -1.85
C SER A 59 -16.28 -4.29 -1.10
N ASP A 60 -17.11 -4.85 -0.24
CA ASP A 60 -17.97 -4.08 0.66
C ASP A 60 -17.16 -3.43 1.78
N ASP A 61 -16.17 -4.13 2.31
CA ASP A 61 -15.30 -3.66 3.37
C ASP A 61 -14.10 -2.89 2.79
N ALA A 62 -13.78 -1.75 3.40
CA ALA A 62 -12.63 -0.94 3.05
C ALA A 62 -11.32 -1.49 3.62
N ILE A 63 -11.38 -2.22 4.74
CA ILE A 63 -10.26 -2.92 5.35
C ILE A 63 -10.32 -4.39 4.92
N ILE A 64 -9.23 -4.87 4.35
CA ILE A 64 -9.15 -6.19 3.76
C ILE A 64 -8.78 -7.22 4.83
N ILE A 65 -9.56 -8.29 4.90
CA ILE A 65 -9.48 -9.30 5.96
C ILE A 65 -9.20 -10.67 5.37
N GLU A 66 -9.91 -11.03 4.32
CA GLU A 66 -9.89 -12.36 3.71
C GLU A 66 -8.65 -12.54 2.85
N ASN A 67 -7.98 -13.69 2.97
CA ASN A 67 -6.74 -13.99 2.24
C ASN A 67 -6.88 -13.85 0.72
N ASP A 68 -7.97 -14.32 0.14
CA ASP A 68 -8.22 -14.22 -1.30
C ASP A 68 -8.32 -12.76 -1.76
N LYS A 69 -8.97 -11.92 -0.95
CA LYS A 69 -9.04 -10.47 -1.20
C LYS A 69 -7.68 -9.80 -1.03
N VAL A 70 -6.85 -10.24 -0.09
CA VAL A 70 -5.47 -9.77 0.06
C VAL A 70 -4.65 -10.09 -1.19
N ILE A 71 -4.69 -11.34 -1.66
CA ILE A 71 -3.97 -11.78 -2.87
C ILE A 71 -4.41 -10.95 -4.09
N ASN A 72 -5.73 -10.80 -4.29
CA ASN A 72 -6.30 -10.01 -5.38
C ASN A 72 -5.88 -8.53 -5.29
N THR A 73 -5.81 -7.98 -4.09
CA THR A 73 -5.36 -6.60 -3.86
C THR A 73 -3.88 -6.43 -4.18
N LEU A 74 -3.02 -7.35 -3.72
CA LEU A 74 -1.59 -7.31 -4.02
C LEU A 74 -1.32 -7.43 -5.53
N ASN A 75 -2.02 -8.32 -6.21
CA ASN A 75 -1.94 -8.44 -7.67
C ASN A 75 -2.45 -7.18 -8.40
N SER A 76 -3.49 -6.53 -7.87
CA SER A 76 -3.99 -5.27 -8.40
C SER A 76 -3.01 -4.12 -8.18
N LEU A 77 -2.33 -4.08 -7.04
CA LEU A 77 -1.25 -3.11 -6.80
C LEU A 77 -0.04 -3.34 -7.71
N CYS A 78 0.29 -4.60 -8.03
CA CYS A 78 1.33 -4.90 -9.02
C CYS A 78 0.94 -4.38 -10.41
N ARG A 79 -0.31 -4.57 -10.84
CA ARG A 79 -0.81 -4.02 -12.11
C ARG A 79 -0.82 -2.50 -12.12
N GLU A 80 -1.22 -1.88 -11.02
CA GLU A 80 -1.17 -0.42 -10.88
C GLU A 80 0.28 0.09 -10.94
N MET A 81 1.22 -0.61 -10.30
CA MET A 81 2.64 -0.31 -10.39
C MET A 81 3.14 -0.33 -11.83
N ASP A 82 2.81 -1.38 -12.59
CA ASP A 82 3.21 -1.50 -14.01
C ASP A 82 2.62 -0.39 -14.86
N LYS A 83 1.32 -0.11 -14.69
CA LYS A 83 0.64 1.00 -15.37
C LYS A 83 1.33 2.35 -15.07
N ARG A 84 1.69 2.60 -13.83
CA ARG A 84 2.40 3.82 -13.46
C ARG A 84 3.78 3.91 -14.10
N TYR A 85 4.50 2.80 -14.20
CA TYR A 85 5.78 2.77 -14.91
C TYR A 85 5.64 3.17 -16.38
N GLU A 86 4.60 2.68 -17.08
CA GLU A 86 4.33 3.10 -18.46
C GLU A 86 4.03 4.60 -18.54
N LEU A 87 3.19 5.14 -17.64
CA LEU A 87 2.91 6.58 -17.57
C LEU A 87 4.17 7.43 -17.30
N LEU A 88 5.05 6.98 -16.40
CA LEU A 88 6.31 7.66 -16.14
C LEU A 88 7.23 7.65 -17.36
N LYS A 89 7.31 6.52 -18.06
CA LYS A 89 8.07 6.34 -19.28
C LYS A 89 7.57 7.27 -20.38
N ASP A 90 6.28 7.27 -20.65
CA ASP A 90 5.65 8.14 -21.66
C ASP A 90 5.85 9.62 -21.33
N ALA A 91 5.81 9.97 -20.07
CA ALA A 91 6.10 11.31 -19.58
C ALA A 91 7.60 11.65 -19.55
N MET A 92 8.51 10.71 -19.85
CA MET A 92 9.97 10.86 -19.71
C MET A 92 10.37 11.37 -18.32
N THR A 93 9.85 10.73 -17.28
CA THR A 93 10.13 11.05 -15.88
C THR A 93 10.66 9.85 -15.12
N ARG A 94 11.47 10.07 -14.07
CA ARG A 94 12.13 9.00 -13.32
C ARG A 94 11.35 8.53 -12.09
N ASN A 95 10.44 9.37 -11.61
CA ASN A 95 9.69 9.10 -10.40
C ASN A 95 8.36 9.86 -10.37
N ILE A 96 7.47 9.45 -9.47
CA ILE A 96 6.13 10.02 -9.31
C ILE A 96 6.15 11.53 -9.01
N LYS A 97 7.16 12.03 -8.31
CA LYS A 97 7.26 13.45 -7.97
C LYS A 97 7.45 14.28 -9.24
N GLU A 98 8.45 13.93 -10.07
CA GLU A 98 8.70 14.57 -11.35
C GLU A 98 7.48 14.48 -12.29
N TYR A 99 6.81 13.32 -12.30
CA TYR A 99 5.61 13.09 -13.09
C TYR A 99 4.46 14.03 -12.65
N ASN A 100 4.15 14.08 -11.37
CA ASN A 100 3.09 14.92 -10.85
C ASN A 100 3.40 16.42 -11.04
N GLU A 101 4.65 16.85 -10.90
CA GLU A 101 5.06 18.22 -11.20
C GLU A 101 4.81 18.58 -12.67
N LYS A 102 5.13 17.66 -13.61
CA LYS A 102 4.81 17.82 -15.03
C LYS A 102 3.31 17.90 -15.30
N PHE A 103 2.53 17.03 -14.64
CA PHE A 103 1.07 17.00 -14.78
C PHE A 103 0.45 18.30 -14.28
N ILE A 104 0.80 18.75 -13.07
CA ILE A 104 0.31 20.01 -12.48
C ILE A 104 0.68 21.21 -13.37
N SER A 105 1.88 21.20 -13.96
CA SER A 105 2.34 22.22 -14.89
C SER A 105 1.67 22.15 -16.29
N ARG A 106 0.66 21.29 -16.48
CA ARG A 106 -0.07 21.08 -17.74
C ARG A 106 0.81 20.70 -18.94
N LYS A 107 1.91 20.01 -18.67
CA LYS A 107 2.84 19.51 -19.70
C LYS A 107 2.52 18.08 -20.17
N LEU A 108 1.50 17.45 -19.60
CA LEU A 108 1.02 16.11 -19.94
C LEU A 108 -0.44 16.22 -20.38
N ASN A 109 -0.77 15.57 -21.50
CA ASN A 109 -2.13 15.59 -22.05
C ASN A 109 -3.00 14.51 -21.39
N PRO A 110 -4.12 14.86 -20.72
CA PRO A 110 -5.05 13.89 -20.15
C PRO A 110 -5.68 12.94 -21.18
N GLU A 111 -5.83 13.37 -22.44
CA GLU A 111 -6.36 12.52 -23.52
C GLU A 111 -5.45 11.31 -23.82
N ASN A 112 -4.16 11.42 -23.50
CA ASN A 112 -3.20 10.32 -23.58
C ASN A 112 -3.21 9.44 -22.33
N GLY A 113 -4.22 9.56 -21.46
CA GLY A 113 -4.37 8.78 -20.23
C GLY A 113 -3.57 9.30 -19.04
N HIS A 114 -2.89 10.45 -19.17
CA HIS A 114 -2.19 11.04 -18.03
C HIS A 114 -3.18 11.60 -17.00
N THR A 115 -2.92 11.28 -15.73
CA THR A 115 -3.69 11.75 -14.58
C THR A 115 -2.75 12.08 -13.44
N PHE A 116 -3.19 12.88 -12.48
CA PHE A 116 -2.44 13.01 -11.24
C PHE A 116 -2.38 11.66 -10.51
N LEU A 117 -1.19 11.24 -10.09
CA LEU A 117 -0.97 9.98 -9.41
C LEU A 117 -0.86 10.20 -7.90
N PRO A 118 -1.86 9.81 -7.09
CA PRO A 118 -1.72 9.84 -5.65
C PRO A 118 -0.69 8.81 -5.18
N TYR A 119 0.01 9.09 -4.08
CA TYR A 119 0.78 8.07 -3.39
C TYR A 119 -0.17 6.99 -2.83
N ILE A 120 0.27 5.75 -2.84
CA ILE A 120 -0.45 4.62 -2.25
C ILE A 120 0.39 4.06 -1.11
N VAL A 121 -0.20 3.89 0.07
CA VAL A 121 0.45 3.28 1.23
C VAL A 121 -0.30 2.00 1.57
N LEU A 122 0.33 0.86 1.28
CA LEU A 122 -0.15 -0.45 1.72
C LEU A 122 0.29 -0.68 3.16
N VAL A 123 -0.66 -0.98 4.03
CA VAL A 123 -0.41 -1.31 5.44
C VAL A 123 -0.89 -2.71 5.72
N ILE A 124 0.01 -3.55 6.23
CA ILE A 124 -0.31 -4.90 6.67
C ILE A 124 0.00 -4.98 8.17
N ASP A 125 -1.03 -5.17 8.98
CA ASP A 125 -0.88 -5.18 10.44
C ASP A 125 -0.20 -6.45 10.98
N GLU A 126 -0.57 -7.63 10.47
CA GLU A 126 0.06 -8.88 10.89
C GLU A 126 0.43 -9.75 9.69
N PHE A 127 1.66 -9.55 9.23
CA PHE A 127 2.18 -10.27 8.06
C PHE A 127 2.40 -11.76 8.31
N ALA A 128 2.74 -12.15 9.54
CA ALA A 128 2.97 -13.56 9.86
C ALA A 128 1.71 -14.40 9.61
N ASP A 129 0.53 -13.91 9.96
CA ASP A 129 -0.71 -14.65 9.76
C ASP A 129 -1.00 -14.85 8.26
N LEU A 130 -0.70 -13.88 7.41
CA LEU A 130 -0.86 -14.00 5.95
C LEU A 130 0.13 -15.01 5.34
N ILE A 131 1.40 -14.99 5.74
CA ILE A 131 2.40 -15.93 5.24
C ILE A 131 2.09 -17.35 5.68
N MET A 132 1.61 -17.54 6.90
CA MET A 132 1.26 -18.88 7.41
C MET A 132 0.04 -19.48 6.71
N THR A 133 -0.88 -18.67 6.19
CA THR A 133 -2.11 -19.12 5.55
C THR A 133 -2.04 -19.16 4.04
N ALA A 134 -1.45 -18.16 3.39
CA ALA A 134 -1.42 -18.00 1.93
C ALA A 134 0.00 -18.13 1.32
N GLY A 135 1.05 -18.18 2.14
CA GLY A 135 2.41 -18.51 1.73
C GLY A 135 2.89 -17.71 0.51
N LYS A 136 3.32 -18.44 -0.53
CA LYS A 136 3.91 -17.86 -1.75
C LYS A 136 2.98 -16.94 -2.55
N GLU A 137 1.67 -17.14 -2.46
CA GLU A 137 0.69 -16.33 -3.19
C GLU A 137 0.67 -14.87 -2.70
N VAL A 138 0.99 -14.65 -1.43
CA VAL A 138 1.17 -13.32 -0.85
C VAL A 138 2.61 -12.86 -0.98
N GLU A 139 3.59 -13.75 -0.75
CA GLU A 139 5.01 -13.40 -0.73
C GLU A 139 5.49 -12.86 -2.09
N THR A 140 5.12 -13.53 -3.19
CA THR A 140 5.61 -13.16 -4.53
C THR A 140 5.22 -11.74 -4.95
N PRO A 141 3.92 -11.35 -4.95
CA PRO A 141 3.55 -9.98 -5.31
C PRO A 141 4.07 -8.95 -4.32
N LEU A 142 4.16 -9.29 -3.04
CA LEU A 142 4.67 -8.38 -2.03
C LEU A 142 6.17 -8.10 -2.21
N ALA A 143 6.97 -9.13 -2.49
CA ALA A 143 8.39 -8.97 -2.79
C ALA A 143 8.61 -8.09 -4.02
N ARG A 144 7.80 -8.27 -5.08
CA ARG A 144 7.85 -7.44 -6.28
C ARG A 144 7.54 -5.97 -5.97
N LEU A 145 6.50 -5.71 -5.19
CA LEU A 145 6.17 -4.36 -4.73
C LEU A 145 7.31 -3.77 -3.88
N ALA A 146 7.84 -4.53 -2.92
CA ALA A 146 8.92 -4.05 -2.06
C ALA A 146 10.17 -3.61 -2.84
N GLN A 147 10.49 -4.30 -3.93
CA GLN A 147 11.67 -4.03 -4.74
C GLN A 147 11.47 -2.88 -5.74
N LEU A 148 10.29 -2.75 -6.32
CA LEU A 148 10.09 -1.91 -7.50
C LEU A 148 9.15 -0.72 -7.29
N SER A 149 8.30 -0.70 -6.29
CA SER A 149 7.17 0.23 -6.22
C SER A 149 7.52 1.68 -5.79
N ARG A 150 8.71 1.89 -5.23
CA ARG A 150 9.11 3.19 -4.66
C ARG A 150 9.06 4.33 -5.67
N ALA A 151 9.58 4.13 -6.88
CA ALA A 151 9.66 5.16 -7.90
C ALA A 151 8.28 5.62 -8.37
N VAL A 152 7.30 4.71 -8.36
CA VAL A 152 5.91 4.98 -8.79
C VAL A 152 4.99 5.38 -7.64
N GLY A 153 5.55 5.61 -6.44
CA GLY A 153 4.81 6.14 -5.29
C GLY A 153 3.91 5.15 -4.57
N ILE A 154 4.24 3.85 -4.61
CA ILE A 154 3.59 2.84 -3.79
C ILE A 154 4.54 2.45 -2.66
N HIS A 155 4.11 2.63 -1.42
CA HIS A 155 4.90 2.39 -0.21
C HIS A 155 4.26 1.31 0.64
N LEU A 156 5.10 0.55 1.36
CA LEU A 156 4.66 -0.57 2.17
C LEU A 156 5.02 -0.35 3.64
N ILE A 157 4.04 -0.52 4.51
CA ILE A 157 4.22 -0.64 5.96
C ILE A 157 3.80 -2.05 6.33
N ILE A 158 4.79 -2.89 6.60
CA ILE A 158 4.57 -4.30 6.96
C ILE A 158 4.89 -4.47 8.43
N ALA A 159 3.91 -4.93 9.19
CA ALA A 159 4.08 -5.16 10.61
C ALA A 159 3.82 -6.63 10.97
N THR A 160 4.50 -7.09 12.02
CA THR A 160 4.30 -8.44 12.56
C THR A 160 4.63 -8.49 14.04
N GLN A 161 3.90 -9.33 14.77
CA GLN A 161 4.22 -9.70 16.16
C GLN A 161 5.22 -10.85 16.24
N ARG A 162 5.49 -11.53 15.11
CA ARG A 162 6.35 -12.72 15.05
C ARG A 162 7.54 -12.50 14.09
N PRO A 163 8.58 -11.78 14.50
CA PRO A 163 9.75 -11.51 13.65
C PRO A 163 10.68 -12.73 13.56
N SER A 164 10.21 -13.80 12.91
CA SER A 164 11.04 -14.99 12.66
C SER A 164 11.59 -14.97 11.23
N VAL A 165 12.65 -15.75 10.99
CA VAL A 165 13.27 -15.89 9.65
C VAL A 165 12.29 -16.51 8.65
N ASN A 166 11.35 -17.33 9.13
CA ASN A 166 10.31 -17.95 8.29
C ASN A 166 9.22 -16.96 7.86
N VAL A 167 9.07 -15.85 8.57
CA VAL A 167 8.09 -14.80 8.28
C VAL A 167 8.75 -13.67 7.48
N ILE A 168 9.95 -13.27 7.87
CA ILE A 168 10.71 -12.21 7.19
C ILE A 168 11.80 -12.87 6.35
N THR A 169 11.40 -13.28 5.15
CA THR A 169 12.32 -13.91 4.19
C THR A 169 13.31 -12.91 3.60
N GLY A 170 14.39 -13.40 3.00
CA GLY A 170 15.38 -12.55 2.33
C GLY A 170 14.82 -11.75 1.16
N LEU A 171 13.61 -12.09 0.66
CA LEU A 171 12.93 -11.37 -0.42
C LEU A 171 12.29 -10.05 0.04
N ILE A 172 12.04 -9.91 1.35
CA ILE A 172 11.37 -8.73 1.93
C ILE A 172 12.38 -7.84 2.67
N LYS A 173 13.58 -8.34 2.94
CA LYS A 173 14.71 -7.57 3.50
C LYS A 173 15.39 -6.76 2.41
#